data_c8b42f02756a0b8446e1ebda85755dc9
#
_entry.id   c8b42f02756a0b8446e1ebda85755dc9
#
_cell.length_a   1.000
_cell.length_b   1.000
_cell.length_c   1.000
_cell.angle_alpha   90.00
_cell.angle_beta   90.00
_cell.angle_gamma   90.00
#
_symmetry.space_group_name_H-M   'P 1'
#
loop_
_entity.id
_entity.type
_entity.pdbx_description
1 polymer ?
#
loop_
_entity_poly.entity_id
_entity_poly.type
_entity_poly.pdbx_seq_one_letter_code
_entity_poly.pdbx_strand_id
1 'polypeptide(L)'
;MNLATLDAREHAGVRLRTVAPEIPHFVEIMAAEFPAAAAVCPIVFAKNPQTGAFYAAALFGFKPGEALFAGPGDGPPPYVPLDRQRAGFYVSGENIAIDLDHPRFAL
;
A
#
# COMPACT_ATOMS: atom_id res chain seq x y z
N MET A 1 0.09 -5.28 17.40
CA MET A 1 -1.09 -5.02 16.53
C MET A 1 -2.32 -4.88 17.42
N ASN A 2 -3.09 -3.84 17.21
CA ASN A 2 -4.30 -3.55 17.99
C ASN A 2 -5.47 -3.41 17.02
N LEU A 3 -6.07 -4.54 16.63
CA LEU A 3 -7.17 -4.56 15.68
C LEU A 3 -8.50 -4.28 16.37
N ALA A 4 -9.26 -3.35 15.82
CA ALA A 4 -10.62 -3.04 16.25
C ALA A 4 -11.51 -2.94 15.00
N THR A 5 -12.79 -3.25 15.15
CA THR A 5 -13.74 -3.00 14.07
C THR A 5 -13.89 -1.50 13.86
N LEU A 6 -13.73 -1.05 12.63
CA LEU A 6 -13.84 0.37 12.32
C LEU A 6 -15.26 0.87 12.61
N ASP A 7 -15.35 1.90 13.43
CA ASP A 7 -16.61 2.52 13.84
C ASP A 7 -16.51 4.04 13.70
N ALA A 8 -17.52 4.64 13.07
CA ALA A 8 -17.50 6.06 12.77
C ALA A 8 -17.52 6.95 14.02
N ARG A 9 -18.05 6.46 15.13
CA ARG A 9 -18.09 7.22 16.39
C ARG A 9 -16.82 7.04 17.21
N GLU A 10 -16.39 5.78 17.40
CA GLU A 10 -15.20 5.48 18.20
C GLU A 10 -13.92 6.00 17.55
N HIS A 11 -13.85 5.98 16.23
CA HIS A 11 -12.65 6.35 15.49
C HIS A 11 -12.74 7.74 14.83
N ALA A 12 -13.73 8.54 15.18
CA ALA A 12 -13.93 9.87 14.59
C ALA A 12 -12.73 10.82 14.82
N GLY A 13 -11.98 10.62 15.91
CA GLY A 13 -10.80 11.43 16.24
C GLY A 13 -9.48 10.93 15.64
N VAL A 14 -9.49 9.76 15.00
CA VAL A 14 -8.27 9.19 14.40
C VAL A 14 -7.89 9.99 13.15
N ARG A 15 -6.61 10.32 13.03
CA ARG A 15 -6.05 11.07 11.90
C ARG A 15 -5.02 10.22 11.18
N LEU A 16 -4.88 10.43 9.88
CA LEU A 16 -3.81 9.85 9.11
C LEU A 16 -2.59 10.77 9.16
N ARG A 17 -1.44 10.22 9.51
CA ARG A 17 -0.19 10.96 9.49
C ARG A 17 0.27 11.15 8.05
N THR A 18 0.83 12.30 7.76
CA THR A 18 1.54 12.53 6.50
C THR A 18 2.93 11.93 6.62
N VAL A 19 3.03 10.62 6.50
CA VAL A 19 4.31 9.91 6.49
C VAL A 19 4.55 9.45 5.07
N ALA A 20 5.76 9.64 4.59
CA ALA A 20 6.15 9.02 3.33
C ALA A 20 5.99 7.51 3.47
N PRO A 21 5.19 6.85 2.62
CA PRO A 21 5.02 5.41 2.73
C PRO A 21 6.34 4.72 2.43
N GLU A 22 6.72 3.75 3.25
CA GLU A 22 7.78 2.82 2.89
C GLU A 22 7.28 1.98 1.73
N ILE A 23 7.81 2.24 0.54
CA ILE A 23 7.45 1.49 -0.66
C ILE A 23 8.47 0.39 -0.84
N PRO A 24 8.07 -0.90 -0.79
CA PRO A 24 8.96 -1.99 -1.16
C PRO A 24 9.41 -1.84 -2.60
N HIS A 25 10.49 -2.52 -2.98
CA HIS A 25 10.99 -2.42 -4.34
C HIS A 25 10.01 -2.98 -5.38
N PHE A 26 9.07 -3.84 -4.99
CA PHE A 26 7.94 -4.23 -5.84
C PHE A 26 6.69 -4.42 -4.99
N VAL A 27 5.52 -4.18 -5.58
CA VAL A 27 4.23 -4.26 -4.89
C VAL A 27 3.24 -4.94 -5.81
N GLU A 28 2.53 -5.95 -5.30
CA GLU A 28 1.45 -6.58 -6.04
C GLU A 28 0.37 -5.56 -6.39
N ILE A 29 -0.08 -5.57 -7.64
CA ILE A 29 -1.10 -4.66 -8.14
C ILE A 29 -2.21 -5.43 -8.85
N MET A 30 -3.36 -4.81 -8.94
CA MET A 30 -4.50 -5.35 -9.68
C MET A 30 -4.54 -4.78 -11.10
N ALA A 31 -5.22 -5.49 -12.01
CA ALA A 31 -5.35 -5.07 -13.40
C ALA A 31 -5.91 -3.65 -13.54
N ALA A 32 -6.82 -3.25 -12.67
CA ALA A 32 -7.38 -1.90 -12.66
C ALA A 32 -6.34 -0.80 -12.45
N GLU A 33 -5.18 -1.14 -11.85
CA GLU A 33 -4.10 -0.20 -11.59
C GLU A 33 -3.09 -0.10 -12.74
N PHE A 34 -3.17 -0.98 -13.75
CA PHE A 34 -2.17 -1.04 -14.81
C PHE A 34 -1.95 0.29 -15.54
N PRO A 35 -2.99 1.04 -15.94
CA PRO A 35 -2.75 2.31 -16.63
C PRO A 35 -1.98 3.32 -15.77
N ALA A 36 -2.33 3.46 -14.51
CA ALA A 36 -1.65 4.40 -13.61
C ALA A 36 -0.23 3.95 -13.30
N ALA A 37 -0.02 2.66 -13.05
CA ALA A 37 1.30 2.12 -12.73
C ALA A 37 2.23 2.18 -13.94
N ALA A 38 1.76 1.80 -15.13
CA ALA A 38 2.56 1.76 -16.34
C ALA A 38 3.06 3.14 -16.77
N ALA A 39 2.36 4.21 -16.38
CA ALA A 39 2.79 5.58 -16.66
C ALA A 39 4.05 5.99 -15.86
N VAL A 40 4.37 5.25 -14.80
CA VAL A 40 5.42 5.65 -13.84
C VAL A 40 6.51 4.60 -13.69
N CYS A 41 6.16 3.31 -13.76
CA CYS A 41 7.11 2.22 -13.48
C CYS A 41 6.79 0.98 -14.32
N PRO A 42 7.77 0.05 -14.45
CA PRO A 42 7.50 -1.23 -15.11
C PRO A 42 6.51 -2.08 -14.33
N ILE A 43 5.71 -2.84 -15.07
CA ILE A 43 4.86 -3.88 -14.50
C ILE A 43 5.49 -5.22 -14.86
N VAL A 44 5.70 -6.06 -13.86
CA VAL A 44 6.32 -7.37 -14.02
C VAL A 44 5.39 -8.46 -13.50
N PHE A 45 5.58 -9.68 -13.97
CA PHE A 45 4.88 -10.84 -13.42
C PHE A 45 5.84 -11.63 -12.56
N ALA A 46 5.38 -12.00 -11.37
CA ALA A 46 6.13 -12.80 -10.43
C ALA A 46 5.33 -14.03 -10.04
N LYS A 47 6.00 -15.04 -9.51
CA LYS A 47 5.37 -16.28 -9.09
C LYS A 47 5.46 -16.41 -7.58
N ASN A 48 4.32 -16.68 -6.95
CA ASN A 48 4.29 -16.97 -5.53
C ASN A 48 4.93 -18.34 -5.30
N PRO A 49 6.05 -18.45 -4.56
CA PRO A 49 6.74 -19.72 -4.36
C PRO A 49 5.95 -20.73 -3.53
N GLN A 50 4.97 -20.28 -2.75
CA GLN A 50 4.17 -21.16 -1.91
C GLN A 50 2.97 -21.77 -2.66
N THR A 51 2.34 -21.00 -3.53
CA THR A 51 1.13 -21.44 -4.24
C THR A 51 1.38 -21.79 -5.70
N GLY A 52 2.48 -21.31 -6.29
CA GLY A 52 2.76 -21.43 -7.70
C GLY A 52 1.96 -20.48 -8.59
N ALA A 53 1.10 -19.65 -8.02
CA ALA A 53 0.30 -18.70 -8.78
C ALA A 53 1.14 -17.49 -9.23
N PHE A 54 0.86 -17.01 -10.43
CA PHE A 54 1.45 -15.77 -10.93
C PHE A 54 0.65 -14.57 -10.49
N TYR A 55 1.34 -13.46 -10.28
CA TYR A 55 0.70 -12.17 -9.99
C TYR A 55 1.44 -11.04 -10.68
N ALA A 56 0.74 -9.94 -10.91
CA ALA A 56 1.34 -8.73 -11.46
C ALA A 56 1.86 -7.84 -10.33
N ALA A 57 3.00 -7.20 -10.56
CA ALA A 57 3.61 -6.30 -9.59
C ALA A 57 4.17 -5.06 -10.27
N ALA A 58 4.04 -3.92 -9.60
CA ALA A 58 4.73 -2.70 -9.98
C ALA A 58 6.15 -2.73 -9.40
N LEU A 59 7.13 -2.51 -10.26
CA LEU A 59 8.55 -2.55 -9.87
C LEU A 59 9.05 -1.14 -9.60
N PHE A 60 9.39 -0.84 -8.35
CA PHE A 60 9.88 0.48 -7.95
C PHE A 60 11.39 0.56 -7.84
N GLY A 61 12.06 -0.55 -7.71
CA GLY A 61 13.50 -0.63 -7.59
C GLY A 61 13.99 -2.06 -7.71
N PHE A 62 15.28 -2.26 -7.61
CA PHE A 62 15.90 -3.59 -7.75
C PHE A 62 16.27 -4.24 -6.41
N LYS A 63 16.14 -3.50 -5.33
CA LYS A 63 16.45 -3.98 -3.97
C LYS A 63 15.55 -3.29 -2.95
N PRO A 64 15.34 -3.93 -1.78
CA PRO A 64 14.49 -3.36 -0.74
C PRO A 64 14.88 -1.93 -0.37
N GLY A 65 13.90 -1.07 -0.19
CA GLY A 65 14.12 0.33 0.17
C GLY A 65 14.49 1.26 -0.99
N GLU A 66 14.68 0.73 -2.20
CA GLU A 66 14.95 1.53 -3.38
C GLU A 66 13.66 1.95 -4.06
N ALA A 67 13.48 3.24 -4.28
CA ALA A 67 12.30 3.79 -4.95
C ALA A 67 12.74 4.71 -6.09
N LEU A 68 13.11 4.10 -7.23
CA LEU A 68 13.66 4.83 -8.38
C LEU A 68 12.63 5.72 -9.08
N PHE A 69 11.36 5.43 -8.91
CA PHE A 69 10.26 6.11 -9.58
C PHE A 69 9.43 6.97 -8.62
N ALA A 70 9.96 7.24 -7.43
CA ALA A 70 9.40 8.28 -6.57
C ALA A 70 9.61 9.62 -7.27
N GLY A 71 8.57 10.44 -7.31
CA GLY A 71 8.64 11.75 -7.98
C GLY A 71 9.73 12.63 -7.38
N PRO A 72 10.22 13.63 -8.13
CA PRO A 72 11.24 14.54 -7.64
C PRO A 72 10.68 15.44 -6.53
N GLY A 73 11.50 15.69 -5.49
CA GLY A 73 11.19 16.66 -4.43
C GLY A 73 10.29 16.10 -3.33
N ASP A 74 9.71 17.00 -2.56
CA ASP A 74 8.90 16.70 -1.37
C ASP A 74 7.41 16.47 -1.68
N GLY A 75 7.04 16.42 -2.96
CA GLY A 75 5.68 16.19 -3.38
C GLY A 75 5.22 14.75 -3.18
N PRO A 76 3.91 14.51 -3.24
CA PRO A 76 3.41 13.14 -3.18
C PRO A 76 3.92 12.33 -4.37
N PRO A 77 4.16 11.02 -4.21
CA PRO A 77 4.58 10.18 -5.33
C PRO A 77 3.49 10.19 -6.41
N PRO A 78 3.87 10.10 -7.70
CA PRO A 78 2.92 10.16 -8.81
C PRO A 78 1.95 8.98 -8.84
N TYR A 79 2.30 7.88 -8.18
CA TYR A 79 1.45 6.71 -8.08
C TYR A 79 1.73 5.97 -6.76
N VAL A 80 0.66 5.69 -6.02
CA VAL A 80 0.71 4.87 -4.80
C VAL A 80 -0.18 3.65 -5.02
N PRO A 81 0.36 2.43 -4.97
CA PRO A 81 -0.44 1.22 -5.14
C PRO A 81 -1.58 1.13 -4.12
N LEU A 82 -2.72 0.57 -4.53
CA LEU A 82 -3.86 0.39 -3.62
C LEU A 82 -3.49 -0.42 -2.39
N ASP A 83 -2.61 -1.41 -2.54
CA ASP A 83 -2.11 -2.19 -1.41
C ASP A 83 -1.47 -1.31 -0.34
N ARG A 84 -0.81 -0.23 -0.72
CA ARG A 84 -0.20 0.72 0.20
C ARG A 84 -1.18 1.77 0.72
N GLN A 85 -2.16 2.13 -0.10
CA GLN A 85 -3.19 3.08 0.31
C GLN A 85 -4.05 2.53 1.44
N ARG A 86 -4.24 1.21 1.50
CA ARG A 86 -5.01 0.55 2.54
C ARG A 86 -4.23 0.22 3.81
N ALA A 87 -2.98 0.61 3.91
CA ALA A 87 -2.13 0.26 5.05
C ALA A 87 -2.81 0.62 6.38
N GLY A 88 -2.83 -0.34 7.31
CA GLY A 88 -3.50 -0.19 8.60
C GLY A 88 -4.98 -0.61 8.60
N PHE A 89 -5.56 -0.91 7.44
CA PHE A 89 -6.93 -1.39 7.33
C PHE A 89 -6.95 -2.82 6.81
N TYR A 90 -7.87 -3.62 7.33
CA TYR A 90 -8.00 -5.04 6.99
C TYR A 90 -9.45 -5.42 6.82
N VAL A 91 -9.71 -6.46 6.04
CA VAL A 91 -11.05 -7.04 5.92
C VAL A 91 -11.24 -8.05 7.04
N SER A 92 -12.33 -7.91 7.78
CA SER A 92 -12.71 -8.83 8.86
C SER A 92 -14.17 -9.25 8.69
N GLY A 93 -14.40 -10.37 7.99
CA GLY A 93 -15.75 -10.80 7.61
C GLY A 93 -16.43 -9.77 6.71
N GLU A 94 -17.56 -9.23 7.15
CA GLU A 94 -18.27 -8.16 6.44
C GLU A 94 -17.86 -6.76 6.90
N ASN A 95 -16.91 -6.68 7.83
CA ASN A 95 -16.49 -5.41 8.43
C ASN A 95 -15.07 -5.06 7.99
N ILE A 96 -14.71 -3.81 8.21
CA ILE A 96 -13.34 -3.33 8.06
C ILE A 96 -12.75 -3.19 9.46
N ALA A 97 -11.55 -3.75 9.65
CA ALA A 97 -10.79 -3.61 10.88
C ALA A 97 -9.70 -2.56 10.69
N ILE A 98 -9.42 -1.81 11.75
CA ILE A 98 -8.35 -0.83 11.80
C ILE A 98 -7.32 -1.27 12.83
N ASP A 99 -6.03 -1.19 12.47
CA ASP A 99 -4.93 -1.44 13.40
C ASP A 99 -4.51 -0.10 14.04
N LEU A 100 -4.96 0.15 15.26
CA LEU A 100 -4.70 1.40 15.95
C LEU A 100 -3.24 1.59 16.35
N ASP A 101 -2.44 0.52 16.34
CA ASP A 101 -0.99 0.60 16.59
C ASP A 101 -0.18 0.88 15.33
N HIS A 102 -0.81 0.89 14.17
CA HIS A 102 -0.11 1.16 12.92
C HIS A 102 0.42 2.60 12.93
N PRO A 103 1.69 2.82 12.52
CA PRO A 103 2.30 4.17 12.57
C PRO A 103 1.61 5.21 11.71
N ARG A 104 0.76 4.79 10.79
CA ARG A 104 -0.03 5.69 9.92
C ARG A 104 -1.04 6.53 10.70
N PHE A 105 -1.47 6.06 11.87
CA PHE A 105 -2.55 6.70 12.61
C PHE A 105 -2.03 7.56 13.76
N ALA A 106 -2.67 8.72 13.93
CA ALA A 106 -2.52 9.58 15.10
C ALA A 106 -3.85 9.60 15.85
N LEU A 107 -3.79 9.36 17.14
CA LEU A 107 -4.97 9.37 17.99
C LEU A 107 -5.22 10.76 18.59
#